data_36e4c15dfec87f0bfc639bdbc5049e7a
#
_entry.id   36e4c15dfec87f0bfc639bdbc5049e7a
#
_cell.length_a   1.000
_cell.length_b   1.000
_cell.length_c   1.000
_cell.angle_alpha   90.00
_cell.angle_beta   90.00
_cell.angle_gamma   90.00
#
_symmetry.space_group_name_H-M   'P 1'
#
loop_
_entity.id
_entity.type
_entity.pdbx_description
1 polymer ?
#
loop_
_entity_poly.entity_id
_entity_poly.type
_entity_poly.pdbx_seq_one_letter_code
_entity_poly.pdbx_strand_id
1 'polypeptide(L)'
;MTAARPRVLIAPVTVTPTKALGLSHLKGLLWVDVMYRATRSLGDCDVDYLYSNTTFNVTRQTAGFWEYLDRACGNIDLSAATEGDVGLLYTAFQTQSDPPPDAALLPYVRAVEQTGWTHPVSRRLLELWRGHFAWLGMHDPGLTRRQPPQLAFNEVVEQLAKHDLCLDTRKEGGPVYLDATAQGLPLRPLTSLTGHPNYLGCALRDLLPAVAQYDEIVLLHDRELTQDYILLHKLFDALGGARTHRVCLDRVPLDGAVRSSRHGVGHEHTVTGLAGELRTYATPQAVRLGMRLYFIAGLGKGENGQSYRQDLLRQSIDRAGKLLAREDSPQAPDAAAFLHQHTGSRNHVDAYRLTSALLRRHQQVPLRATATTVYL
;
A
#
# COMPACT_ATOMS: atom_id res chain seq x y z
N MET A 1 -4.86 -28.58 24.83
CA MET A 1 -4.09 -27.39 24.43
C MET A 1 -4.64 -26.95 23.08
N THR A 2 -5.35 -25.84 23.01
CA THR A 2 -5.76 -25.24 21.73
C THR A 2 -4.49 -24.80 21.00
N ALA A 3 -4.26 -25.28 19.79
CA ALA A 3 -3.14 -24.82 18.97
C ALA A 3 -3.23 -23.29 18.82
N ALA A 4 -2.10 -22.60 18.94
CA ALA A 4 -2.05 -21.15 18.72
C ALA A 4 -2.56 -20.85 17.30
N ARG A 5 -3.38 -19.80 17.16
CA ARG A 5 -3.86 -19.37 15.85
C ARG A 5 -2.69 -18.87 15.01
N PRO A 6 -2.63 -19.21 13.71
CA PRO A 6 -1.61 -18.67 12.84
C PRO A 6 -1.73 -17.15 12.73
N ARG A 7 -0.59 -16.47 12.72
CA ARG A 7 -0.50 -15.01 12.57
C ARG A 7 -0.15 -14.64 11.13
N VAL A 8 -0.96 -13.80 10.53
CA VAL A 8 -0.81 -13.34 9.14
C VAL A 8 -0.53 -11.85 9.11
N LEU A 9 0.53 -11.43 8.45
CA LEU A 9 0.84 -10.04 8.17
C LEU A 9 0.50 -9.70 6.73
N ILE A 10 -0.33 -8.67 6.52
CA ILE A 10 -0.56 -8.10 5.20
C ILE A 10 0.20 -6.78 5.13
N ALA A 11 1.19 -6.70 4.23
CA ALA A 11 2.09 -5.56 4.07
C ALA A 11 1.99 -5.02 2.64
N PRO A 12 1.23 -3.93 2.41
CA PRO A 12 1.13 -3.28 1.12
C PRO A 12 2.34 -2.40 0.83
N VAL A 13 2.48 -2.03 -0.44
CA VAL A 13 3.36 -0.92 -0.84
C VAL A 13 2.92 0.35 -0.12
N THR A 14 3.87 1.00 0.48
CA THR A 14 3.68 2.29 1.12
C THR A 14 3.41 3.38 0.08
N VAL A 15 2.39 4.19 0.30
CA VAL A 15 2.12 5.40 -0.49
C VAL A 15 2.63 6.60 0.27
N THR A 16 3.60 7.33 -0.32
CA THR A 16 4.15 8.54 0.30
C THR A 16 3.15 9.69 0.27
N PRO A 17 2.89 10.40 1.39
CA PRO A 17 1.95 11.54 1.43
C PRO A 17 2.60 12.81 0.90
N THR A 18 2.81 12.83 -0.42
CA THR A 18 3.40 13.94 -1.17
C THR A 18 2.52 14.45 -2.30
N LYS A 19 1.43 13.76 -2.61
CA LYS A 19 0.54 14.06 -3.75
C LYS A 19 -0.83 13.41 -3.57
N ALA A 20 -1.78 13.75 -4.44
CA ALA A 20 -3.11 13.12 -4.49
C ALA A 20 -3.03 11.60 -4.76
N LEU A 21 -3.99 10.87 -4.21
CA LEU A 21 -4.17 9.45 -4.52
C LEU A 21 -4.74 9.28 -5.93
N GLY A 22 -3.93 8.72 -6.83
CA GLY A 22 -4.38 8.34 -8.19
C GLY A 22 -4.97 6.93 -8.24
N LEU A 23 -5.51 6.55 -9.40
CA LEU A 23 -6.21 5.28 -9.63
C LEU A 23 -5.36 4.03 -9.34
N SER A 24 -4.05 4.07 -9.61
CA SER A 24 -3.15 2.96 -9.30
C SER A 24 -2.98 2.76 -7.79
N HIS A 25 -2.87 3.86 -7.02
CA HIS A 25 -2.86 3.80 -5.56
C HIS A 25 -4.18 3.23 -5.03
N LEU A 26 -5.31 3.75 -5.56
CA LEU A 26 -6.64 3.28 -5.19
C LEU A 26 -6.82 1.78 -5.42
N LYS A 27 -6.39 1.27 -6.58
CA LYS A 27 -6.41 -0.16 -6.88
C LYS A 27 -5.69 -0.96 -5.80
N GLY A 28 -4.46 -0.59 -5.49
CA GLY A 28 -3.66 -1.28 -4.46
C GLY A 28 -4.32 -1.24 -3.07
N LEU A 29 -4.84 -0.07 -2.67
CA LEU A 29 -5.52 0.11 -1.39
C LEU A 29 -6.81 -0.73 -1.28
N LEU A 30 -7.62 -0.79 -2.34
CA LEU A 30 -8.82 -1.63 -2.36
C LEU A 30 -8.50 -3.13 -2.31
N TRP A 31 -7.43 -3.57 -2.98
CA TRP A 31 -6.99 -4.96 -2.93
C TRP A 31 -6.58 -5.37 -1.52
N VAL A 32 -5.77 -4.55 -0.87
CA VAL A 32 -5.29 -4.83 0.48
C VAL A 32 -6.41 -4.78 1.50
N ASP A 33 -7.34 -3.83 1.35
CA ASP A 33 -8.48 -3.70 2.24
C ASP A 33 -9.39 -4.95 2.19
N VAL A 34 -9.73 -5.42 0.99
CA VAL A 34 -10.53 -6.64 0.81
C VAL A 34 -9.79 -7.86 1.35
N MET A 35 -8.49 -8.00 1.07
CA MET A 35 -7.68 -9.11 1.56
C MET A 35 -7.65 -9.11 3.10
N TYR A 36 -7.37 -7.97 3.71
CA TYR A 36 -7.30 -7.83 5.17
C TYR A 36 -8.65 -8.15 5.83
N ARG A 37 -9.73 -7.51 5.38
CA ARG A 37 -11.06 -7.67 5.98
C ARG A 37 -11.59 -9.09 5.79
N ALA A 38 -11.41 -9.67 4.60
CA ALA A 38 -11.85 -11.04 4.32
C ALA A 38 -11.06 -12.05 5.15
N THR A 39 -9.73 -11.91 5.24
CA THR A 39 -8.89 -12.81 6.04
C THR A 39 -9.23 -12.71 7.53
N ARG A 40 -9.41 -11.49 8.04
CA ARG A 40 -9.83 -11.27 9.42
C ARG A 40 -11.18 -11.89 9.73
N SER A 41 -12.09 -11.90 8.76
CA SER A 41 -13.44 -12.46 8.91
C SER A 41 -13.49 -14.00 8.88
N LEU A 42 -12.40 -14.68 8.54
CA LEU A 42 -12.27 -16.14 8.71
C LEU A 42 -12.36 -16.55 10.19
N GLY A 43 -11.75 -15.76 11.07
CA GLY A 43 -11.76 -16.00 12.51
C GLY A 43 -10.84 -17.11 13.00
N ASP A 44 -10.09 -17.78 12.13
CA ASP A 44 -9.17 -18.88 12.42
C ASP A 44 -7.69 -18.48 12.44
N CYS A 45 -7.38 -17.23 12.08
CA CYS A 45 -6.06 -16.64 12.15
C CYS A 45 -6.11 -15.22 12.75
N ASP A 46 -5.00 -14.77 13.31
CA ASP A 46 -4.81 -13.39 13.73
C ASP A 46 -4.16 -12.61 12.58
N VAL A 47 -4.79 -11.52 12.17
CA VAL A 47 -4.37 -10.75 10.98
C VAL A 47 -4.01 -9.33 11.35
N ASP A 48 -2.81 -8.94 11.00
CA ASP A 48 -2.33 -7.58 11.12
C ASP A 48 -2.14 -6.93 9.73
N TYR A 49 -2.37 -5.63 9.68
CA TYR A 49 -2.17 -4.80 8.49
C TYR A 49 -1.02 -3.82 8.79
N LEU A 50 0.16 -4.10 8.25
CA LEU A 50 1.29 -3.19 8.36
C LEU A 50 1.21 -2.12 7.27
N TYR A 51 0.94 -0.89 7.67
CA TYR A 51 0.97 0.28 6.81
C TYR A 51 1.93 1.32 7.38
N SER A 52 2.94 1.69 6.62
CA SER A 52 3.78 2.84 6.96
C SER A 52 3.28 4.07 6.24
N ASN A 53 2.93 5.12 6.97
CA ASN A 53 2.55 6.40 6.38
C ASN A 53 3.76 7.24 5.89
N THR A 54 4.97 6.68 5.95
CA THR A 54 6.28 7.25 5.55
C THR A 54 6.64 8.60 6.14
N THR A 55 5.86 9.11 7.09
CA THR A 55 6.20 10.36 7.77
C THR A 55 7.15 10.16 8.93
N PHE A 56 7.28 8.93 9.43
CA PHE A 56 8.20 8.54 10.50
C PHE A 56 9.33 7.63 10.01
N ASN A 57 9.19 7.03 8.84
CA ASN A 57 10.20 6.25 8.14
C ASN A 57 10.53 6.95 6.81
N VAL A 58 11.22 8.10 6.92
CA VAL A 58 11.33 9.10 5.85
C VAL A 58 12.31 8.64 4.78
N THR A 59 11.85 8.65 3.53
CA THR A 59 12.70 8.43 2.36
C THR A 59 13.30 9.76 1.87
N ARG A 60 14.36 9.68 1.04
CA ARG A 60 14.94 10.84 0.36
C ARG A 60 13.91 11.67 -0.41
N GLN A 61 12.93 11.00 -1.03
CA GLN A 61 11.83 11.66 -1.77
C GLN A 61 10.97 12.53 -0.85
N THR A 62 10.60 12.02 0.31
CA THR A 62 9.76 12.73 1.28
C THR A 62 10.52 13.92 1.87
N ALA A 63 11.75 13.69 2.36
CA ALA A 63 12.58 14.75 2.93
C ALA A 63 12.90 15.84 1.88
N GLY A 64 13.20 15.44 0.63
CA GLY A 64 13.46 16.37 -0.46
C GLY A 64 12.25 17.24 -0.81
N PHE A 65 11.06 16.70 -0.76
CA PHE A 65 9.85 17.50 -0.97
C PHE A 65 9.60 18.48 0.17
N TRP A 66 9.87 18.10 1.41
CA TRP A 66 9.76 19.01 2.55
C TRP A 66 10.78 20.16 2.48
N GLU A 67 12.04 19.83 2.15
CA GLU A 67 13.08 20.85 1.92
C GLU A 67 12.68 21.82 0.80
N TYR A 68 12.17 21.30 -0.29
CA TYR A 68 11.69 22.14 -1.39
C TYR A 68 10.61 23.11 -0.94
N LEU A 69 9.63 22.65 -0.18
CA LEU A 69 8.53 23.49 0.30
C LEU A 69 9.07 24.61 1.19
N ASP A 70 9.91 24.29 2.17
CA ASP A 70 10.46 25.29 3.07
C ASP A 70 11.33 26.31 2.33
N ARG A 71 12.15 25.86 1.38
CA ARG A 71 13.04 26.73 0.60
C ARG A 71 12.29 27.56 -0.45
N ALA A 72 11.37 26.97 -1.19
CA ALA A 72 10.71 27.62 -2.33
C ALA A 72 9.44 28.36 -1.96
N CYS A 73 8.72 27.90 -0.95
CA CYS A 73 7.41 28.45 -0.56
C CYS A 73 7.44 29.14 0.81
N GLY A 74 8.49 28.91 1.59
CA GLY A 74 8.60 29.47 2.94
C GLY A 74 7.51 28.94 3.89
N ASN A 75 7.08 29.78 4.81
CA ASN A 75 6.08 29.41 5.82
C ASN A 75 4.65 29.62 5.31
N ILE A 76 4.19 28.72 4.42
CA ILE A 76 2.82 28.74 3.88
C ILE A 76 1.83 28.04 4.83
N ASP A 77 0.63 28.57 4.95
CA ASP A 77 -0.47 27.90 5.63
C ASP A 77 -1.05 26.80 4.73
N LEU A 78 -0.83 25.56 5.12
CA LEU A 78 -1.32 24.36 4.40
C LEU A 78 -2.65 23.82 4.98
N SER A 79 -3.23 24.48 6.00
CA SER A 79 -4.43 23.97 6.68
C SER A 79 -5.64 23.85 5.75
N ALA A 80 -5.77 24.78 4.79
CA ALA A 80 -6.82 24.79 3.79
C ALA A 80 -6.41 24.11 2.46
N ALA A 81 -5.17 23.66 2.32
CA ALA A 81 -4.68 23.07 1.08
C ALA A 81 -5.46 21.82 0.69
N THR A 82 -5.80 21.72 -0.60
CA THR A 82 -6.39 20.53 -1.21
C THR A 82 -5.30 19.58 -1.69
N GLU A 83 -5.67 18.33 -2.04
CA GLU A 83 -4.75 17.39 -2.69
C GLU A 83 -4.22 17.93 -4.03
N GLY A 84 -5.04 18.70 -4.75
CA GLY A 84 -4.66 19.34 -6.01
C GLY A 84 -3.55 20.36 -5.80
N ASP A 85 -3.68 21.22 -4.80
CA ASP A 85 -2.68 22.26 -4.48
C ASP A 85 -1.33 21.60 -4.12
N VAL A 86 -1.35 20.59 -3.25
CA VAL A 86 -0.14 19.84 -2.90
C VAL A 86 0.43 19.09 -4.11
N GLY A 87 -0.43 18.56 -4.98
CA GLY A 87 -0.04 17.91 -6.22
C GLY A 87 0.71 18.83 -7.18
N LEU A 88 0.30 20.08 -7.31
CA LEU A 88 1.01 21.10 -8.11
C LEU A 88 2.39 21.40 -7.52
N LEU A 89 2.50 21.59 -6.20
CA LEU A 89 3.78 21.81 -5.52
C LEU A 89 4.71 20.59 -5.69
N TYR A 90 4.16 19.38 -5.62
CA TYR A 90 4.95 18.17 -5.84
C TYR A 90 5.44 18.04 -7.29
N THR A 91 4.61 18.40 -8.27
CA THR A 91 5.01 18.42 -9.68
C THR A 91 6.15 19.44 -9.90
N ALA A 92 6.05 20.63 -9.32
CA ALA A 92 7.09 21.63 -9.37
C ALA A 92 8.40 21.13 -8.72
N PHE A 93 8.33 20.43 -7.59
CA PHE A 93 9.47 19.76 -6.97
C PHE A 93 10.14 18.75 -7.90
N GLN A 94 9.35 17.93 -8.61
CA GLN A 94 9.88 16.89 -9.50
C GLN A 94 10.51 17.44 -10.79
N THR A 95 10.19 18.67 -11.17
CA THR A 95 10.71 19.33 -12.38
C THR A 95 11.97 20.19 -12.12
N GLN A 96 12.43 20.25 -10.87
CA GLN A 96 13.67 20.96 -10.56
C GLN A 96 14.88 20.33 -11.25
N SER A 97 15.74 21.17 -11.83
CA SER A 97 17.01 20.75 -12.42
C SER A 97 18.00 20.25 -11.37
N ASP A 98 18.01 20.86 -10.18
CA ASP A 98 18.96 20.58 -9.11
C ASP A 98 18.22 20.04 -7.86
N PRO A 99 18.23 18.72 -7.63
CA PRO A 99 17.67 18.15 -6.41
C PRO A 99 18.51 18.58 -5.20
N PRO A 100 17.90 18.77 -4.02
CA PRO A 100 18.62 19.15 -2.82
C PRO A 100 19.71 18.12 -2.47
N PRO A 101 20.90 18.58 -2.05
CA PRO A 101 21.96 17.68 -1.59
C PRO A 101 21.51 16.95 -0.32
N ASP A 102 21.99 15.72 -0.11
CA ASP A 102 21.59 14.91 1.04
C ASP A 102 21.83 15.62 2.39
N ALA A 103 22.87 16.47 2.46
CA ALA A 103 23.14 17.28 3.66
C ALA A 103 21.99 18.22 4.04
N ALA A 104 21.25 18.76 3.06
CA ALA A 104 20.08 19.60 3.28
C ALA A 104 18.87 18.81 3.81
N LEU A 105 18.86 17.49 3.61
CA LEU A 105 17.78 16.61 4.05
C LEU A 105 17.97 16.12 5.50
N LEU A 106 19.21 16.11 5.99
CA LEU A 106 19.53 15.60 7.34
C LEU A 106 18.75 16.29 8.48
N PRO A 107 18.49 17.61 8.47
CA PRO A 107 17.69 18.25 9.52
C PRO A 107 16.29 17.65 9.63
N TYR A 108 15.63 17.36 8.50
CA TYR A 108 14.29 16.75 8.45
C TYR A 108 14.28 15.32 9.00
N VAL A 109 15.24 14.51 8.56
CA VAL A 109 15.40 13.13 9.04
C VAL A 109 15.65 13.12 10.55
N ARG A 110 16.55 13.95 11.04
CA ARG A 110 16.84 14.06 12.48
C ARG A 110 15.64 14.54 13.27
N ALA A 111 14.89 15.54 12.79
CA ALA A 111 13.68 16.02 13.45
C ALA A 111 12.65 14.89 13.59
N VAL A 112 12.46 14.09 12.53
CA VAL A 112 11.56 12.93 12.59
C VAL A 112 12.05 11.91 13.62
N GLU A 113 13.31 11.50 13.56
CA GLU A 113 13.84 10.42 14.42
C GLU A 113 13.94 10.82 15.88
N GLN A 114 14.34 12.05 16.18
CA GLN A 114 14.54 12.53 17.54
C GLN A 114 13.26 13.01 18.22
N THR A 115 12.38 13.70 17.49
CA THR A 115 11.20 14.34 18.07
C THR A 115 9.87 13.78 17.58
N GLY A 116 9.87 12.96 16.52
CA GLY A 116 8.66 12.53 15.82
C GLY A 116 7.96 13.68 15.10
N TRP A 117 8.71 14.72 14.75
CA TRP A 117 8.18 15.82 13.95
C TRP A 117 7.87 15.36 12.54
N THR A 118 6.77 15.86 11.97
CA THR A 118 6.41 15.62 10.57
C THR A 118 5.98 16.91 9.91
N HIS A 119 6.36 17.11 8.67
CA HIS A 119 6.02 18.32 7.92
C HIS A 119 4.49 18.49 7.80
N PRO A 120 3.94 19.71 7.97
CA PRO A 120 2.51 19.99 7.90
C PRO A 120 1.83 19.48 6.62
N VAL A 121 2.49 19.56 5.46
CA VAL A 121 1.96 19.07 4.17
C VAL A 121 1.60 17.58 4.22
N SER A 122 2.48 16.74 4.76
CA SER A 122 2.22 15.30 4.83
C SER A 122 1.11 14.96 5.81
N ARG A 123 1.04 15.67 6.96
CA ARG A 123 -0.09 15.54 7.90
C ARG A 123 -1.41 15.92 7.23
N ARG A 124 -1.43 17.04 6.50
CA ARG A 124 -2.62 17.50 5.77
C ARG A 124 -3.09 16.47 4.75
N LEU A 125 -2.20 15.91 3.95
CA LEU A 125 -2.55 14.87 2.98
C LEU A 125 -3.10 13.60 3.65
N LEU A 126 -2.51 13.16 4.75
CA LEU A 126 -3.00 11.99 5.49
C LEU A 126 -4.40 12.22 6.07
N GLU A 127 -4.72 13.44 6.52
CA GLU A 127 -6.07 13.82 6.94
C GLU A 127 -7.07 13.75 5.78
N LEU A 128 -6.70 14.27 4.61
CA LEU A 128 -7.53 14.19 3.40
C LEU A 128 -7.74 12.75 2.97
N TRP A 129 -6.69 11.92 2.99
CA TRP A 129 -6.79 10.50 2.66
C TRP A 129 -7.68 9.73 3.65
N ARG A 130 -7.64 10.07 4.93
CA ARG A 130 -8.58 9.49 5.90
C ARG A 130 -10.04 9.71 5.49
N GLY A 131 -10.35 10.88 4.93
CA GLY A 131 -11.67 11.16 4.34
C GLY A 131 -12.02 10.23 3.16
N HIS A 132 -11.03 9.91 2.31
CA HIS A 132 -11.23 8.95 1.21
C HIS A 132 -11.43 7.52 1.72
N PHE A 133 -10.65 7.10 2.73
CA PHE A 133 -10.83 5.79 3.36
C PHE A 133 -12.23 5.65 3.95
N ALA A 134 -12.71 6.66 4.68
CA ALA A 134 -14.06 6.67 5.24
C ALA A 134 -15.15 6.64 4.15
N TRP A 135 -14.99 7.44 3.08
CA TRP A 135 -15.92 7.44 1.96
C TRP A 135 -16.02 6.08 1.28
N LEU A 136 -14.87 5.41 1.04
CA LEU A 136 -14.81 4.10 0.41
C LEU A 136 -15.12 2.95 1.38
N GLY A 137 -15.35 3.21 2.67
CA GLY A 137 -15.55 2.18 3.68
C GLY A 137 -14.34 1.28 3.87
N MET A 138 -13.12 1.77 3.63
CA MET A 138 -11.89 1.03 3.86
C MET A 138 -11.48 1.07 5.33
N HIS A 139 -10.82 0.02 5.78
CA HIS A 139 -10.18 0.00 7.09
C HIS A 139 -9.10 1.07 7.17
N ASP A 140 -9.14 1.92 8.20
CA ASP A 140 -8.07 2.89 8.49
C ASP A 140 -6.93 2.19 9.26
N PRO A 141 -5.76 1.97 8.64
CA PRO A 141 -4.62 1.33 9.30
C PRO A 141 -3.89 2.27 10.27
N GLY A 142 -4.48 3.40 10.59
CA GLY A 142 -3.86 4.45 11.42
C GLY A 142 -3.14 5.50 10.60
N LEU A 143 -3.73 5.96 9.48
CA LEU A 143 -3.12 6.92 8.55
C LEU A 143 -2.51 8.14 9.24
N THR A 144 -3.20 8.70 10.23
CA THR A 144 -2.75 9.90 10.96
C THR A 144 -2.05 9.59 12.29
N ARG A 145 -1.86 8.30 12.63
CA ARG A 145 -1.17 7.90 13.87
C ARG A 145 0.34 8.04 13.71
N ARG A 146 1.00 8.24 14.85
CA ARG A 146 2.45 8.12 14.93
C ARG A 146 2.84 6.65 14.72
N GLN A 147 3.62 6.39 13.69
CA GLN A 147 4.10 5.06 13.28
C GLN A 147 5.62 5.08 13.14
N PRO A 148 6.40 5.17 14.24
CA PRO A 148 7.84 5.09 14.16
C PRO A 148 8.24 3.72 13.61
N PRO A 149 9.36 3.63 12.87
CA PRO A 149 9.86 2.34 12.40
C PRO A 149 10.18 1.44 13.60
N GLN A 150 10.02 0.13 13.43
CA GLN A 150 10.24 -0.83 14.50
C GLN A 150 11.72 -0.97 14.87
N LEU A 151 12.62 -0.77 13.90
CA LEU A 151 14.07 -0.81 14.10
C LEU A 151 14.73 0.50 13.69
N ALA A 152 15.76 0.91 14.41
CA ALA A 152 16.72 1.87 13.88
C ALA A 152 17.49 1.24 12.71
N PHE A 153 17.98 2.06 11.75
CA PHE A 153 18.65 1.51 10.58
C PHE A 153 19.91 0.69 10.92
N ASN A 154 20.67 1.12 11.94
CA ASN A 154 21.84 0.36 12.41
C ASN A 154 21.46 -1.01 12.97
N GLU A 155 20.30 -1.14 13.64
CA GLU A 155 19.82 -2.44 14.11
C GLU A 155 19.45 -3.37 12.93
N VAL A 156 18.93 -2.82 11.83
CA VAL A 156 18.73 -3.58 10.58
C VAL A 156 20.08 -4.11 10.06
N VAL A 157 21.10 -3.25 9.99
CA VAL A 157 22.44 -3.63 9.54
C VAL A 157 23.02 -4.74 10.42
N GLU A 158 22.93 -4.59 11.75
CA GLU A 158 23.41 -5.59 12.70
C GLU A 158 22.69 -6.94 12.57
N GLN A 159 21.37 -6.91 12.39
CA GLN A 159 20.59 -8.15 12.22
C GLN A 159 20.97 -8.86 10.91
N LEU A 160 21.08 -8.13 9.80
CA LEU A 160 21.49 -8.68 8.51
C LEU A 160 22.92 -9.23 8.55
N ALA A 161 23.84 -8.53 9.21
CA ALA A 161 25.24 -8.95 9.35
C ALA A 161 25.38 -10.27 10.13
N LYS A 162 24.55 -10.53 11.13
CA LYS A 162 24.54 -11.81 11.86
C LYS A 162 24.22 -13.03 10.99
N HIS A 163 23.62 -12.80 9.83
CA HIS A 163 23.24 -13.84 8.87
C HIS A 163 24.06 -13.79 7.56
N ASP A 164 25.16 -13.01 7.55
CA ASP A 164 25.98 -12.78 6.36
C ASP A 164 25.20 -12.20 5.15
N LEU A 165 24.14 -11.39 5.44
CA LEU A 165 23.23 -10.80 4.47
C LEU A 165 23.48 -9.30 4.28
N CYS A 166 24.62 -8.78 4.74
CA CYS A 166 24.94 -7.36 4.70
C CYS A 166 26.41 -7.12 4.37
N LEU A 167 26.65 -6.23 3.41
CA LEU A 167 27.98 -5.63 3.16
C LEU A 167 27.95 -4.18 3.56
N ASP A 168 28.57 -3.85 4.67
CA ASP A 168 28.65 -2.48 5.18
C ASP A 168 29.99 -1.83 4.80
N THR A 169 29.96 -0.95 3.81
CA THR A 169 31.14 -0.24 3.31
C THR A 169 31.23 1.22 3.79
N ARG A 170 30.49 1.58 4.83
CA ARG A 170 30.47 2.97 5.35
C ARG A 170 31.82 3.44 5.87
N LYS A 171 32.64 2.54 6.40
CA LYS A 171 34.03 2.87 6.85
C LYS A 171 34.92 3.26 5.70
N GLU A 172 34.66 2.76 4.50
CA GLU A 172 35.36 3.06 3.25
C GLU A 172 34.67 4.21 2.46
N GLY A 173 33.66 4.86 3.06
CA GLY A 173 32.92 5.95 2.42
C GLY A 173 31.86 5.47 1.42
N GLY A 174 31.53 4.17 1.43
CA GLY A 174 30.50 3.57 0.58
C GLY A 174 29.14 3.44 1.27
N PRO A 175 28.12 2.91 0.55
CA PRO A 175 26.82 2.65 1.11
C PRO A 175 26.78 1.29 1.85
N VAL A 176 25.65 1.02 2.51
CA VAL A 176 25.30 -0.32 3.00
C VAL A 176 24.59 -1.07 1.89
N TYR A 177 24.95 -2.33 1.67
CA TYR A 177 24.30 -3.22 0.72
C TYR A 177 23.59 -4.38 1.42
N LEU A 178 22.45 -4.76 0.93
CA LEU A 178 21.89 -6.08 1.16
C LEU A 178 22.64 -7.07 0.26
N ASP A 179 23.22 -8.11 0.86
CA ASP A 179 23.95 -9.16 0.16
C ASP A 179 23.10 -10.43 0.14
N ALA A 180 22.53 -10.72 -1.00
CA ALA A 180 21.82 -11.97 -1.28
C ALA A 180 22.51 -12.74 -2.42
N THR A 181 23.82 -12.57 -2.59
CA THR A 181 24.60 -13.24 -3.65
C THR A 181 24.61 -14.75 -3.48
N ALA A 182 24.62 -15.25 -2.25
CA ALA A 182 24.48 -16.67 -1.95
C ALA A 182 23.13 -17.27 -2.42
N GLN A 183 22.09 -16.42 -2.60
CA GLN A 183 20.78 -16.78 -3.13
C GLN A 183 20.66 -16.52 -4.65
N GLY A 184 21.78 -16.19 -5.31
CA GLY A 184 21.84 -15.89 -6.75
C GLY A 184 21.28 -14.53 -7.14
N LEU A 185 21.20 -13.57 -6.20
CA LEU A 185 20.71 -12.21 -6.44
C LEU A 185 21.86 -11.20 -6.36
N PRO A 186 21.77 -10.06 -7.11
CA PRO A 186 22.81 -9.05 -7.06
C PRO A 186 22.81 -8.29 -5.72
N LEU A 187 23.96 -7.73 -5.36
CA LEU A 187 24.07 -6.74 -4.29
C LEU A 187 23.09 -5.59 -4.52
N ARG A 188 22.38 -5.20 -3.47
CA ARG A 188 21.39 -4.12 -3.55
C ARG A 188 21.69 -3.05 -2.51
N PRO A 189 21.94 -1.77 -2.89
CA PRO A 189 22.19 -0.74 -1.91
C PRO A 189 20.94 -0.50 -1.04
N LEU A 190 21.17 -0.34 0.27
CA LEU A 190 20.16 0.01 1.27
C LEU A 190 20.24 1.49 1.64
N THR A 191 21.40 2.14 1.40
CA THR A 191 21.59 3.57 1.67
C THR A 191 22.16 4.29 0.45
N SER A 192 22.05 5.62 0.46
CA SER A 192 22.90 6.48 -0.35
C SER A 192 24.33 6.47 0.16
N LEU A 193 25.27 7.08 -0.58
CA LEU A 193 26.67 7.30 -0.14
C LEU A 193 26.74 8.10 1.16
N THR A 194 25.77 8.95 1.43
CA THR A 194 25.68 9.76 2.67
C THR A 194 25.02 9.01 3.83
N GLY A 195 24.73 7.68 3.66
CA GLY A 195 24.17 6.83 4.71
C GLY A 195 22.65 6.94 4.89
N HIS A 196 21.96 7.73 4.06
CA HIS A 196 20.50 7.84 4.15
C HIS A 196 19.80 6.58 3.59
N PRO A 197 18.90 5.91 4.35
CA PRO A 197 18.21 4.73 3.88
C PRO A 197 17.35 5.03 2.64
N ASN A 198 17.44 4.15 1.65
CA ASN A 198 16.55 4.18 0.51
C ASN A 198 15.21 3.49 0.84
N TYR A 199 14.32 3.34 -0.16
CA TYR A 199 13.03 2.69 0.01
C TYR A 199 13.15 1.27 0.62
N LEU A 200 14.10 0.45 0.13
CA LEU A 200 14.29 -0.91 0.61
C LEU A 200 14.83 -0.92 2.06
N GLY A 201 15.78 -0.04 2.36
CA GLY A 201 16.30 0.15 3.72
C GLY A 201 15.19 0.59 4.69
N CYS A 202 14.31 1.49 4.26
CA CYS A 202 13.14 1.89 5.04
C CYS A 202 12.15 0.72 5.23
N ALA A 203 11.89 -0.07 4.18
CA ALA A 203 10.99 -1.22 4.28
C ALA A 203 11.51 -2.28 5.27
N LEU A 204 12.81 -2.52 5.31
CA LEU A 204 13.43 -3.47 6.23
C LEU A 204 13.31 -3.05 7.70
N ARG A 205 13.30 -1.75 8.00
CA ARG A 205 13.09 -1.26 9.38
C ARG A 205 11.75 -1.72 9.98
N ASP A 206 10.75 -1.92 9.13
CA ASP A 206 9.39 -2.34 9.55
C ASP A 206 9.16 -3.85 9.34
N LEU A 207 9.72 -4.45 8.29
CA LEU A 207 9.43 -5.82 7.90
C LEU A 207 10.35 -6.87 8.52
N LEU A 208 11.61 -6.51 8.82
CA LEU A 208 12.57 -7.48 9.35
C LEU A 208 12.12 -8.12 10.67
N PRO A 209 11.60 -7.35 11.65
CA PRO A 209 11.07 -7.94 12.90
C PRO A 209 9.88 -8.87 12.67
N ALA A 210 9.09 -8.64 11.61
CA ALA A 210 7.90 -9.43 11.32
C ALA A 210 8.23 -10.89 10.97
N VAL A 211 9.42 -11.19 10.43
CA VAL A 211 9.81 -12.55 10.02
C VAL A 211 9.74 -13.55 11.18
N ALA A 212 10.10 -13.11 12.38
CA ALA A 212 10.05 -13.95 13.58
C ALA A 212 8.68 -13.92 14.31
N GLN A 213 7.79 -12.99 13.94
CA GLN A 213 6.54 -12.75 14.66
C GLN A 213 5.32 -13.35 13.97
N TYR A 214 5.40 -13.65 12.68
CA TYR A 214 4.27 -14.10 11.88
C TYR A 214 4.56 -15.45 11.23
N ASP A 215 3.52 -16.26 11.06
CA ASP A 215 3.58 -17.53 10.33
C ASP A 215 3.49 -17.31 8.82
N GLU A 216 2.82 -16.22 8.40
CA GLU A 216 2.64 -15.87 6.99
C GLU A 216 2.74 -14.36 6.79
N ILE A 217 3.54 -13.94 5.78
CA ILE A 217 3.68 -12.54 5.37
C ILE A 217 3.25 -12.41 3.91
N VAL A 218 2.28 -11.52 3.65
CA VAL A 218 1.80 -11.23 2.30
C VAL A 218 2.30 -9.85 1.88
N LEU A 219 3.21 -9.84 0.91
CA LEU A 219 3.81 -8.63 0.35
C LEU A 219 3.07 -8.22 -0.92
N LEU A 220 2.28 -7.15 -0.85
CA LEU A 220 1.68 -6.55 -2.06
C LEU A 220 2.61 -5.49 -2.61
N HIS A 221 2.84 -5.48 -3.92
CA HIS A 221 3.76 -4.53 -4.54
C HIS A 221 3.37 -4.18 -5.97
N ASP A 222 3.80 -2.98 -6.42
CA ASP A 222 3.73 -2.58 -7.82
C ASP A 222 4.77 -3.35 -8.65
N ARG A 223 4.50 -3.57 -9.95
CA ARG A 223 5.41 -4.25 -10.87
C ARG A 223 6.80 -3.62 -10.91
N GLU A 224 6.91 -2.31 -10.79
CA GLU A 224 8.21 -1.59 -10.78
C GLU A 224 9.11 -2.00 -9.60
N LEU A 225 8.53 -2.48 -8.50
CA LEU A 225 9.24 -2.92 -7.31
C LEU A 225 9.47 -4.43 -7.27
N THR A 226 9.17 -5.16 -8.36
CA THR A 226 9.23 -6.64 -8.38
C THR A 226 10.60 -7.16 -7.94
N GLN A 227 11.70 -6.54 -8.40
CA GLN A 227 13.06 -6.98 -8.05
C GLN A 227 13.33 -6.84 -6.55
N ASP A 228 12.95 -5.71 -5.94
CA ASP A 228 13.12 -5.49 -4.51
C ASP A 228 12.26 -6.46 -3.68
N TYR A 229 11.05 -6.80 -4.16
CA TYR A 229 10.18 -7.75 -3.47
C TYR A 229 10.56 -9.22 -3.70
N ILE A 230 11.25 -9.57 -4.81
CA ILE A 230 11.93 -10.86 -4.97
C ILE A 230 13.05 -10.97 -3.92
N LEU A 231 13.83 -9.92 -3.76
CA LEU A 231 14.91 -9.86 -2.80
C LEU A 231 14.40 -10.00 -1.36
N LEU A 232 13.36 -9.25 -0.97
CA LEU A 232 12.72 -9.37 0.35
C LEU A 232 12.21 -10.80 0.61
N HIS A 233 11.55 -11.40 -0.37
CA HIS A 233 11.07 -12.79 -0.25
C HIS A 233 12.21 -13.77 0.00
N LYS A 234 13.30 -13.69 -0.77
CA LYS A 234 14.46 -14.54 -0.60
C LYS A 234 15.19 -14.29 0.71
N LEU A 235 15.27 -13.05 1.13
CA LEU A 235 15.81 -12.67 2.42
C LEU A 235 15.01 -13.31 3.57
N PHE A 236 13.68 -13.23 3.53
CA PHE A 236 12.82 -13.80 4.58
C PHE A 236 12.87 -15.33 4.59
N ASP A 237 12.97 -15.97 3.41
CA ASP A 237 13.22 -17.42 3.31
C ASP A 237 14.57 -17.80 3.95
N ALA A 238 15.62 -17.00 3.74
CA ALA A 238 16.95 -17.26 4.30
C ALA A 238 16.99 -17.06 5.83
N LEU A 239 16.24 -16.11 6.35
CA LEU A 239 16.12 -15.88 7.81
C LEU A 239 15.27 -16.95 8.49
N GLY A 240 14.42 -17.65 7.75
CA GLY A 240 13.49 -18.65 8.28
C GLY A 240 12.34 -18.03 9.07
N GLY A 241 11.33 -18.83 9.37
CA GLY A 241 10.17 -18.43 10.19
C GLY A 241 8.91 -18.26 9.35
N ALA A 242 8.66 -17.09 8.81
CA ALA A 242 7.42 -16.79 8.10
C ALA A 242 7.39 -17.34 6.66
N ARG A 243 6.24 -17.90 6.26
CA ARG A 243 5.96 -18.21 4.86
C ARG A 243 5.62 -16.95 4.10
N THR A 244 6.42 -16.56 3.10
CA THR A 244 6.25 -15.31 2.38
C THR A 244 5.49 -15.49 1.06
N HIS A 245 4.49 -14.64 0.81
CA HIS A 245 3.75 -14.58 -0.44
C HIS A 245 3.90 -13.20 -1.07
N ARG A 246 4.02 -13.16 -2.41
CA ARG A 246 4.08 -11.91 -3.17
C ARG A 246 2.86 -11.76 -4.06
N VAL A 247 2.24 -10.58 -4.00
CA VAL A 247 1.11 -10.19 -4.85
C VAL A 247 1.53 -8.96 -5.65
N CYS A 248 1.88 -9.18 -6.92
CA CYS A 248 2.23 -8.11 -7.84
C CYS A 248 0.97 -7.52 -8.47
N LEU A 249 0.81 -6.21 -8.41
CA LEU A 249 -0.27 -5.47 -9.04
C LEU A 249 0.31 -4.48 -10.04
N ASP A 250 -0.23 -4.49 -11.27
CA ASP A 250 0.13 -3.50 -12.26
C ASP A 250 -0.58 -2.18 -12.03
N ARG A 251 0.08 -1.10 -12.39
CA ARG A 251 -0.55 0.21 -12.43
C ARG A 251 -1.71 0.22 -13.40
N VAL A 252 -2.64 1.13 -13.15
CA VAL A 252 -3.80 1.34 -14.02
C VAL A 252 -3.39 2.23 -15.20
N PRO A 253 -3.39 1.72 -16.43
CA PRO A 253 -3.12 2.55 -17.60
C PRO A 253 -4.23 3.57 -17.81
N LEU A 254 -3.86 4.77 -18.27
CA LEU A 254 -4.75 5.84 -18.69
C LEU A 254 -4.54 6.03 -20.22
N ASP A 255 -5.59 5.93 -21.00
CA ASP A 255 -5.53 6.04 -22.45
C ASP A 255 -4.46 5.15 -23.11
N GLY A 256 -4.35 3.92 -22.64
CA GLY A 256 -3.39 2.93 -23.13
C GLY A 256 -1.96 3.07 -22.59
N ALA A 257 -1.66 4.09 -21.79
CA ALA A 257 -0.33 4.32 -21.26
C ALA A 257 -0.31 4.34 -19.71
N VAL A 258 0.72 3.73 -19.13
CA VAL A 258 1.00 3.88 -17.70
C VAL A 258 1.70 5.21 -17.47
N ARG A 259 0.99 6.17 -16.89
CA ARG A 259 1.55 7.48 -16.58
C ARG A 259 2.11 7.48 -15.15
N SER A 260 3.33 8.02 -15.01
CA SER A 260 3.88 8.24 -13.68
C SER A 260 3.17 9.42 -13.01
N SER A 261 2.67 9.21 -11.79
CA SER A 261 2.08 10.29 -10.99
C SER A 261 3.06 11.41 -10.59
N ARG A 262 4.37 11.26 -10.93
CA ARG A 262 5.39 12.31 -10.75
C ARG A 262 5.18 13.51 -11.68
N HIS A 263 4.55 13.29 -12.83
CA HIS A 263 4.30 14.33 -13.83
C HIS A 263 2.89 14.96 -13.72
N GLY A 264 2.24 14.76 -12.58
CA GLY A 264 0.85 15.15 -12.39
C GLY A 264 -0.14 14.11 -12.98
N VAL A 265 -1.29 14.02 -12.37
CA VAL A 265 -2.43 13.20 -12.84
C VAL A 265 -3.60 14.16 -12.96
N GLY A 266 -4.35 14.10 -14.05
CA GLY A 266 -5.58 14.88 -14.20
C GLY A 266 -6.52 14.66 -13.01
N HIS A 267 -7.20 15.71 -12.57
CA HIS A 267 -8.08 15.65 -11.39
C HIS A 267 -9.09 14.49 -11.49
N GLU A 268 -9.62 14.23 -12.67
CA GLU A 268 -10.57 13.15 -12.97
C GLU A 268 -10.02 11.74 -12.72
N HIS A 269 -8.70 11.59 -12.67
CA HIS A 269 -8.01 10.32 -12.41
C HIS A 269 -7.47 10.22 -10.95
N THR A 270 -7.96 11.10 -10.07
CA THR A 270 -7.68 11.05 -8.63
C THR A 270 -8.88 10.52 -7.85
N VAL A 271 -8.64 10.08 -6.61
CA VAL A 271 -9.73 9.66 -5.71
C VAL A 271 -10.67 10.84 -5.41
N THR A 272 -10.14 12.06 -5.29
CA THR A 272 -10.93 13.29 -5.09
C THR A 272 -11.87 13.54 -6.28
N GLY A 273 -11.36 13.44 -7.51
CA GLY A 273 -12.18 13.60 -8.71
C GLY A 273 -13.29 12.55 -8.82
N LEU A 274 -12.94 11.27 -8.59
CA LEU A 274 -13.94 10.19 -8.54
C LEU A 274 -14.99 10.42 -7.45
N ALA A 275 -14.57 10.89 -6.27
CA ALA A 275 -15.50 11.16 -5.17
C ALA A 275 -16.50 12.28 -5.53
N GLY A 276 -16.03 13.35 -6.18
CA GLY A 276 -16.89 14.45 -6.64
C GLY A 276 -18.00 13.96 -7.57
N GLU A 277 -17.68 13.02 -8.47
CA GLU A 277 -18.64 12.49 -9.44
C GLU A 277 -19.54 11.40 -8.84
N LEU A 278 -18.96 10.43 -8.14
CA LEU A 278 -19.68 9.21 -7.77
C LEU A 278 -20.57 9.38 -6.53
N ARG A 279 -20.37 10.40 -5.70
CA ARG A 279 -21.22 10.67 -4.52
C ARG A 279 -22.69 10.94 -4.88
N THR A 280 -22.94 11.50 -6.05
CA THR A 280 -24.29 11.80 -6.54
C THR A 280 -24.82 10.75 -7.52
N TYR A 281 -23.95 9.83 -7.98
CA TYR A 281 -24.29 8.84 -8.99
C TYR A 281 -25.10 7.66 -8.43
N ALA A 282 -24.73 7.15 -7.26
CA ALA A 282 -25.38 5.99 -6.65
C ALA A 282 -25.29 6.02 -5.12
N THR A 283 -25.94 5.08 -4.46
CA THR A 283 -25.84 4.93 -2.99
C THR A 283 -24.39 4.63 -2.56
N PRO A 284 -23.98 5.09 -1.36
CA PRO A 284 -22.63 4.84 -0.86
C PRO A 284 -22.22 3.35 -0.90
N GLN A 285 -23.15 2.46 -0.55
CA GLN A 285 -22.90 1.01 -0.57
C GLN A 285 -22.66 0.48 -1.99
N ALA A 286 -23.45 0.93 -2.96
CA ALA A 286 -23.28 0.54 -4.36
C ALA A 286 -21.94 1.06 -4.92
N VAL A 287 -21.55 2.30 -4.57
CA VAL A 287 -20.24 2.85 -4.94
C VAL A 287 -19.10 2.02 -4.32
N ARG A 288 -19.14 1.75 -3.01
CA ARG A 288 -18.12 0.97 -2.31
C ARG A 288 -17.91 -0.42 -2.92
N LEU A 289 -18.98 -1.17 -3.10
CA LEU A 289 -18.91 -2.49 -3.72
C LEU A 289 -18.50 -2.40 -5.20
N GLY A 290 -19.09 -1.48 -5.98
CA GLY A 290 -18.80 -1.30 -7.40
C GLY A 290 -17.35 -0.94 -7.68
N MET A 291 -16.74 -0.08 -6.86
CA MET A 291 -15.31 0.24 -6.92
C MET A 291 -14.45 -1.03 -6.78
N ARG A 292 -14.77 -1.90 -5.84
CA ARG A 292 -14.04 -3.16 -5.64
C ARG A 292 -14.27 -4.14 -6.78
N LEU A 293 -15.52 -4.25 -7.28
CA LEU A 293 -15.82 -5.06 -8.47
C LEU A 293 -15.01 -4.61 -9.69
N TYR A 294 -14.88 -3.30 -9.90
CA TYR A 294 -14.13 -2.75 -11.01
C TYR A 294 -12.62 -2.91 -10.84
N PHE A 295 -12.05 -2.39 -9.74
CA PHE A 295 -10.60 -2.34 -9.56
C PHE A 295 -9.98 -3.70 -9.22
N ILE A 296 -10.73 -4.63 -8.61
CA ILE A 296 -10.22 -5.96 -8.25
C ILE A 296 -10.61 -7.00 -9.30
N ALA A 297 -11.90 -7.19 -9.57
CA ALA A 297 -12.34 -8.24 -10.48
C ALA A 297 -12.28 -7.80 -11.95
N GLY A 298 -12.60 -6.55 -12.27
CA GLY A 298 -12.59 -6.01 -13.63
C GLY A 298 -11.17 -5.83 -14.15
N LEU A 299 -10.35 -5.00 -13.49
CA LEU A 299 -8.97 -4.75 -13.91
C LEU A 299 -7.99 -5.87 -13.50
N GLY A 300 -8.37 -6.75 -12.57
CA GLY A 300 -7.54 -7.83 -12.09
C GLY A 300 -6.17 -7.35 -11.58
N LYS A 301 -5.15 -8.18 -11.70
CA LYS A 301 -3.77 -7.79 -11.38
C LYS A 301 -3.20 -6.78 -12.38
N GLY A 302 -3.79 -6.66 -13.58
CA GLY A 302 -3.39 -5.75 -14.65
C GLY A 302 -2.52 -6.38 -15.72
N GLU A 303 -2.31 -7.70 -15.68
CA GLU A 303 -1.48 -8.44 -16.67
C GLU A 303 -1.95 -8.24 -18.13
N ASN A 304 -3.23 -7.92 -18.33
CA ASN A 304 -3.83 -7.70 -19.65
C ASN A 304 -3.69 -6.26 -20.15
N GLY A 305 -3.00 -5.36 -19.43
CA GLY A 305 -2.80 -3.97 -19.83
C GLY A 305 -4.09 -3.16 -20.00
N GLN A 306 -5.19 -3.58 -19.38
CA GLN A 306 -6.49 -2.95 -19.52
C GLN A 306 -6.49 -1.53 -18.92
N SER A 307 -6.78 -0.54 -19.76
CA SER A 307 -6.88 0.87 -19.35
C SER A 307 -8.11 1.14 -18.50
N TYR A 308 -8.01 2.18 -17.67
CA TYR A 308 -9.16 2.72 -16.95
C TYR A 308 -10.26 3.12 -17.94
N ARG A 309 -11.50 2.74 -17.60
CA ARG A 309 -12.70 3.09 -18.35
C ARG A 309 -13.82 3.46 -17.39
N GLN A 310 -14.22 4.71 -17.42
CA GLN A 310 -15.23 5.27 -16.55
C GLN A 310 -16.62 4.65 -16.76
N ASP A 311 -16.97 4.34 -18.00
CA ASP A 311 -18.21 3.65 -18.33
C ASP A 311 -18.29 2.25 -17.70
N LEU A 312 -17.19 1.49 -17.70
CA LEU A 312 -17.12 0.18 -17.04
C LEU A 312 -17.15 0.28 -15.53
N LEU A 313 -16.57 1.35 -14.96
CA LEU A 313 -16.69 1.63 -13.52
C LEU A 313 -18.15 1.88 -13.16
N ARG A 314 -18.85 2.74 -13.89
CA ARG A 314 -20.29 3.00 -13.66
C ARG A 314 -21.12 1.73 -13.79
N GLN A 315 -20.89 0.90 -14.83
CA GLN A 315 -21.56 -0.41 -14.98
C GLN A 315 -21.30 -1.32 -13.78
N SER A 316 -20.09 -1.30 -13.22
CA SER A 316 -19.76 -2.07 -12.02
C SER A 316 -20.51 -1.57 -10.78
N ILE A 317 -20.72 -0.25 -10.66
CA ILE A 317 -21.52 0.35 -9.58
C ILE A 317 -22.99 0.00 -9.74
N ASP A 318 -23.55 0.07 -10.95
CA ASP A 318 -24.94 -0.32 -11.22
C ASP A 318 -25.17 -1.82 -10.92
N ARG A 319 -24.19 -2.65 -11.29
CA ARG A 319 -24.21 -4.07 -10.96
C ARG A 319 -24.15 -4.31 -9.45
N ALA A 320 -23.31 -3.54 -8.73
CA ALA A 320 -23.25 -3.61 -7.28
C ALA A 320 -24.60 -3.25 -6.63
N GLY A 321 -25.28 -2.22 -7.10
CA GLY A 321 -26.63 -1.86 -6.66
C GLY A 321 -27.63 -3.01 -6.85
N LYS A 322 -27.61 -3.65 -8.02
CA LYS A 322 -28.46 -4.84 -8.30
C LYS A 322 -28.10 -6.04 -7.42
N LEU A 323 -26.83 -6.25 -7.11
CA LEU A 323 -26.40 -7.32 -6.20
C LEU A 323 -26.89 -7.05 -4.79
N LEU A 324 -26.71 -5.84 -4.26
CA LEU A 324 -27.12 -5.46 -2.90
C LEU A 324 -28.63 -5.48 -2.69
N ALA A 325 -29.42 -5.33 -3.76
CA ALA A 325 -30.88 -5.44 -3.72
C ALA A 325 -31.39 -6.90 -3.68
N ARG A 326 -30.53 -7.89 -3.91
CA ARG A 326 -30.93 -9.32 -3.86
C ARG A 326 -30.95 -9.80 -2.43
N GLU A 327 -31.87 -10.72 -2.17
CA GLU A 327 -31.84 -11.52 -0.94
C GLU A 327 -30.87 -12.69 -1.11
N ASP A 328 -30.21 -13.06 -0.01
CA ASP A 328 -29.35 -14.24 -0.01
C ASP A 328 -30.22 -15.48 -0.20
N SER A 329 -29.75 -16.42 -1.02
CA SER A 329 -30.43 -17.70 -1.18
C SER A 329 -30.43 -18.45 0.15
N PRO A 330 -31.55 -19.14 0.53
CA PRO A 330 -31.57 -20.01 1.71
C PRO A 330 -30.51 -21.13 1.66
N GLN A 331 -30.01 -21.45 0.47
CA GLN A 331 -28.97 -22.47 0.24
C GLN A 331 -27.57 -21.84 0.15
N ALA A 332 -27.42 -20.51 0.35
CA ALA A 332 -26.10 -19.89 0.39
C ALA A 332 -25.29 -20.47 1.56
N PRO A 333 -23.99 -20.75 1.36
CA PRO A 333 -23.13 -21.20 2.44
C PRO A 333 -23.02 -20.12 3.52
N ASP A 334 -22.62 -20.52 4.73
CA ASP A 334 -22.20 -19.56 5.74
C ASP A 334 -21.07 -18.67 5.21
N ALA A 335 -21.01 -17.40 5.66
CA ALA A 335 -20.05 -16.43 5.16
C ALA A 335 -18.59 -16.88 5.39
N ALA A 336 -18.27 -17.48 6.53
CA ALA A 336 -16.95 -17.99 6.82
C ALA A 336 -16.59 -19.16 5.88
N ALA A 337 -17.49 -20.10 5.68
CA ALA A 337 -17.29 -21.22 4.74
C ALA A 337 -17.11 -20.72 3.30
N PHE A 338 -17.82 -19.66 2.90
CA PHE A 338 -17.62 -19.03 1.60
C PHE A 338 -16.24 -18.38 1.47
N LEU A 339 -15.77 -17.67 2.50
CA LEU A 339 -14.43 -17.06 2.50
C LEU A 339 -13.33 -18.11 2.43
N HIS A 340 -13.46 -19.22 3.17
CA HIS A 340 -12.52 -20.34 3.14
C HIS A 340 -12.29 -20.95 1.75
N GLN A 341 -13.30 -20.97 0.89
CA GLN A 341 -13.16 -21.45 -0.51
C GLN A 341 -12.14 -20.60 -1.31
N HIS A 342 -11.81 -19.39 -0.83
CA HIS A 342 -10.94 -18.46 -1.51
C HIS A 342 -9.55 -18.32 -0.87
N THR A 343 -9.19 -19.15 0.13
CA THR A 343 -7.85 -19.19 0.73
C THR A 343 -6.90 -20.10 -0.05
N GLY A 344 -7.40 -21.23 -0.58
CA GLY A 344 -6.56 -22.29 -1.13
C GLY A 344 -5.73 -22.96 -0.03
N SER A 345 -4.41 -23.06 -0.22
CA SER A 345 -3.46 -23.59 0.77
C SER A 345 -2.84 -22.52 1.69
N ARG A 346 -3.42 -21.32 1.74
CA ARG A 346 -2.91 -20.15 2.45
C ARG A 346 -3.79 -19.84 3.65
N ASN A 347 -3.24 -19.07 4.59
CA ASN A 347 -4.03 -18.55 5.73
C ASN A 347 -4.71 -17.21 5.39
N HIS A 348 -4.51 -16.67 4.19
CA HIS A 348 -5.15 -15.43 3.74
C HIS A 348 -6.10 -15.66 2.56
N VAL A 349 -7.10 -14.78 2.44
CA VAL A 349 -8.09 -14.81 1.36
C VAL A 349 -7.53 -14.10 0.12
N ASP A 350 -7.67 -14.74 -1.03
CA ASP A 350 -7.35 -14.14 -2.34
C ASP A 350 -8.44 -13.15 -2.75
N ALA A 351 -8.13 -11.85 -2.70
CA ALA A 351 -9.08 -10.78 -2.99
C ALA A 351 -9.65 -10.85 -4.42
N TYR A 352 -8.85 -11.27 -5.42
CA TYR A 352 -9.32 -11.41 -6.79
C TYR A 352 -10.32 -12.55 -6.94
N ARG A 353 -9.97 -13.72 -6.41
CA ARG A 353 -10.86 -14.90 -6.50
C ARG A 353 -12.18 -14.64 -5.78
N LEU A 354 -12.11 -14.05 -4.58
CA LEU A 354 -13.29 -13.70 -3.80
C LEU A 354 -14.18 -12.69 -4.53
N THR A 355 -13.60 -11.56 -4.99
CA THR A 355 -14.38 -10.50 -5.63
C THR A 355 -14.93 -10.96 -6.99
N SER A 356 -14.16 -11.76 -7.75
CA SER A 356 -14.62 -12.34 -9.01
C SER A 356 -15.77 -13.35 -8.82
N ALA A 357 -15.82 -14.03 -7.69
CA ALA A 357 -16.92 -14.95 -7.37
C ALA A 357 -18.27 -14.24 -7.30
N LEU A 358 -18.32 -12.97 -6.84
CA LEU A 358 -19.54 -12.14 -6.81
C LEU A 358 -20.12 -11.88 -8.22
N LEU A 359 -19.32 -12.01 -9.25
CA LEU A 359 -19.70 -11.76 -10.64
C LEU A 359 -20.23 -13.00 -11.36
N ARG A 360 -20.09 -14.20 -10.78
CA ARG A 360 -20.53 -15.46 -11.40
C ARG A 360 -22.06 -15.63 -11.28
N ARG A 361 -22.71 -15.96 -12.41
CA ARG A 361 -24.19 -16.03 -12.50
C ARG A 361 -24.82 -17.13 -11.65
N HIS A 362 -24.13 -18.23 -11.41
CA HIS A 362 -24.69 -19.44 -10.76
C HIS A 362 -24.07 -19.72 -9.38
N GLN A 363 -23.26 -18.82 -8.85
CA GLN A 363 -22.66 -19.02 -7.54
C GLN A 363 -23.60 -18.51 -6.45
N GLN A 364 -23.92 -19.37 -5.50
CA GLN A 364 -24.66 -19.00 -4.29
C GLN A 364 -23.68 -18.29 -3.36
N VAL A 365 -23.82 -16.98 -3.23
CA VAL A 365 -22.96 -16.13 -2.41
C VAL A 365 -23.77 -15.63 -1.23
N PRO A 366 -23.28 -15.74 0.01
CA PRO A 366 -23.89 -15.09 1.19
C PRO A 366 -23.60 -13.59 1.12
N LEU A 367 -24.27 -12.92 0.18
CA LEU A 367 -23.88 -11.57 -0.26
C LEU A 367 -24.03 -10.53 0.84
N ARG A 368 -25.12 -10.56 1.62
CA ARG A 368 -25.37 -9.57 2.68
C ARG A 368 -24.29 -9.63 3.76
N ALA A 369 -24.01 -10.83 4.28
CA ALA A 369 -22.99 -11.03 5.30
C ALA A 369 -21.59 -10.66 4.77
N THR A 370 -21.22 -11.16 3.57
CA THR A 370 -19.92 -10.88 2.95
C THR A 370 -19.79 -9.40 2.58
N ALA A 371 -20.84 -8.76 2.06
CA ALA A 371 -20.80 -7.35 1.71
C ALA A 371 -20.55 -6.49 2.96
N THR A 372 -21.27 -6.71 4.03
CA THR A 372 -21.15 -5.92 5.26
C THR A 372 -19.77 -6.05 5.89
N THR A 373 -19.20 -7.27 5.93
CA THR A 373 -17.92 -7.52 6.62
C THR A 373 -16.71 -7.19 5.77
N VAL A 374 -16.77 -7.36 4.45
CA VAL A 374 -15.61 -7.27 3.55
C VAL A 374 -15.62 -6.03 2.67
N TYR A 375 -16.78 -5.59 2.17
CA TYR A 375 -16.84 -4.59 1.10
C TYR A 375 -17.44 -3.24 1.51
N LEU A 376 -18.18 -3.15 2.59
CA LEU A 376 -18.90 -1.96 3.06
C LEU A 376 -18.32 -1.47 4.39
#